data_2fc323ed9fc4bfec83fbcf7b71a8191f
#
_entry.id   2fc323ed9fc4bfec83fbcf7b71a8191f
#
_cell.length_a   1.000
_cell.length_b   1.000
_cell.length_c   1.000
_cell.angle_alpha   90.00
_cell.angle_beta   90.00
_cell.angle_gamma   90.00
#
_symmetry.space_group_name_H-M   'P 1'
#
loop_
_entity.id
_entity.type
_entity.pdbx_description
1 polymer ?
#
loop_
_entity_poly.entity_id
_entity_poly.type
_entity_poly.pdbx_seq_one_letter_code
_entity_poly.pdbx_strand_id
1 'polypeptide(L)'
;YHFGEFLTARQIHQSLACTYTPQQNSHVERFFGIVFGTARVLLAAANLPPTFYPFALQTAAWLQNRLPRSTRNWQSPFFLLSRQQPSVEGLYAFGCLCAATIPKPRRDGDRHFADRGDFGLYLGPSEISPGHVVYLFSTKVIQVVAKLRVWEDQFPGLKGHRYAWFPSDEALPPDSGVPESVSAPPPDRPDAPEPA
;
A
#
# COMPACT_ATOMS: atom_id res chain seq x y z
N TYR A 1 -24.41 -21.48 5.63
CA TYR A 1 -23.82 -21.22 4.32
C TYR A 1 -22.85 -22.33 3.98
N HIS A 2 -23.15 -23.01 2.93
CA HIS A 2 -22.57 -24.17 2.32
C HIS A 2 -21.20 -23.89 1.67
N PHE A 3 -20.22 -23.43 2.46
CA PHE A 3 -18.86 -23.20 1.94
C PHE A 3 -18.25 -24.47 1.35
N GLY A 4 -18.51 -25.63 2.01
CA GLY A 4 -18.09 -26.92 1.50
C GLY A 4 -18.69 -27.28 0.14
N GLU A 5 -19.97 -26.99 -0.07
CA GLU A 5 -20.65 -27.21 -1.37
C GLU A 5 -20.08 -26.32 -2.47
N PHE A 6 -19.79 -25.04 -2.16
CA PHE A 6 -19.14 -24.14 -3.08
C PHE A 6 -17.76 -24.65 -3.53
N LEU A 7 -16.96 -25.16 -2.59
CA LEU A 7 -15.64 -25.72 -2.88
C LEU A 7 -15.76 -26.97 -3.75
N THR A 8 -16.69 -27.87 -3.38
CA THR A 8 -16.94 -29.12 -4.12
C THR A 8 -17.41 -28.87 -5.55
N ALA A 9 -18.34 -27.91 -5.73
CA ALA A 9 -18.85 -27.53 -7.06
C ALA A 9 -17.75 -26.97 -7.98
N ARG A 10 -16.68 -26.42 -7.41
CA ARG A 10 -15.54 -25.88 -8.14
C ARG A 10 -14.31 -26.79 -8.15
N GLN A 11 -14.46 -28.03 -7.65
CA GLN A 11 -13.37 -29.00 -7.55
C GLN A 11 -12.17 -28.47 -6.74
N ILE A 12 -12.43 -27.64 -5.73
CA ILE A 12 -11.41 -27.12 -4.83
C ILE A 12 -11.30 -28.04 -3.64
N HIS A 13 -10.16 -28.68 -3.47
CA HIS A 13 -9.90 -29.53 -2.32
C HIS A 13 -9.57 -28.68 -1.09
N GLN A 14 -10.32 -28.85 -0.01
CA GLN A 14 -10.06 -28.25 1.29
C GLN A 14 -9.31 -29.25 2.17
N SER A 15 -8.10 -28.86 2.62
CA SER A 15 -7.38 -29.56 3.68
C SER A 15 -7.41 -28.73 4.95
N LEU A 16 -7.76 -29.36 6.06
CA LEU A 16 -7.78 -28.72 7.38
C LEU A 16 -6.49 -29.07 8.14
N ALA A 17 -5.91 -28.08 8.80
CA ALA A 17 -4.79 -28.33 9.71
C ALA A 17 -5.29 -29.09 10.95
N CYS A 18 -4.46 -29.99 11.46
CA CYS A 18 -4.76 -30.67 12.71
C CYS A 18 -4.79 -29.68 13.88
N THR A 19 -5.61 -29.97 14.88
CA THR A 19 -5.72 -29.17 16.09
C THR A 19 -4.33 -29.05 16.76
N TYR A 20 -3.96 -27.82 17.16
CA TYR A 20 -2.67 -27.51 17.78
C TYR A 20 -1.41 -27.73 16.91
N THR A 21 -1.55 -27.75 15.59
CA THR A 21 -0.42 -27.87 14.65
C THR A 21 -0.29 -26.66 13.71
N PRO A 22 0.07 -25.47 14.23
CA PRO A 22 0.19 -24.24 13.43
C PRO A 22 1.26 -24.37 12.31
N GLN A 23 2.23 -25.27 12.45
CA GLN A 23 3.28 -25.51 11.47
C GLN A 23 2.73 -25.88 10.07
N GLN A 24 1.53 -26.46 10.00
CA GLN A 24 0.89 -26.80 8.73
C GLN A 24 0.47 -25.56 7.93
N ASN A 25 0.30 -24.41 8.58
CA ASN A 25 -0.01 -23.11 7.96
C ASN A 25 1.20 -22.17 7.84
N SER A 26 2.40 -22.65 8.11
CA SER A 26 3.62 -21.83 8.18
C SER A 26 3.89 -21.01 6.92
N HIS A 27 3.51 -21.48 5.72
CA HIS A 27 3.67 -20.73 4.47
C HIS A 27 2.79 -19.48 4.43
N VAL A 28 1.54 -19.61 4.87
CA VAL A 28 0.55 -18.52 4.92
C VAL A 28 0.96 -17.51 5.99
N GLU A 29 1.34 -17.99 7.18
CA GLU A 29 1.81 -17.13 8.27
C GLU A 29 3.05 -16.33 7.89
N ARG A 30 4.02 -16.96 7.23
CA ARG A 30 5.21 -16.27 6.71
C ARG A 30 4.84 -15.22 5.67
N PHE A 31 3.90 -15.52 4.76
CA PHE A 31 3.43 -14.57 3.76
C PHE A 31 2.76 -13.37 4.42
N PHE A 32 1.88 -13.58 5.38
CA PHE A 32 1.27 -12.50 6.15
C PHE A 32 2.30 -11.66 6.88
N GLY A 33 3.29 -12.29 7.53
CA GLY A 33 4.39 -11.56 8.18
C GLY A 33 5.11 -10.60 7.23
N ILE A 34 5.36 -11.04 5.98
CA ILE A 34 6.01 -10.21 4.95
C ILE A 34 5.08 -9.06 4.52
N VAL A 35 3.81 -9.35 4.23
CA VAL A 35 2.84 -8.33 3.77
C VAL A 35 2.61 -7.29 4.86
N PHE A 36 2.40 -7.70 6.11
CA PHE A 36 2.22 -6.79 7.24
C PHE A 36 3.48 -5.95 7.51
N GLY A 37 4.66 -6.57 7.42
CA GLY A 37 5.92 -5.85 7.53
C GLY A 37 6.08 -4.79 6.44
N THR A 38 5.81 -5.14 5.18
CA THR A 38 5.85 -4.21 4.05
C THR A 38 4.85 -3.06 4.23
N ALA A 39 3.62 -3.35 4.66
CA ALA A 39 2.60 -2.33 4.88
C ALA A 39 3.01 -1.31 5.96
N ARG A 40 3.63 -1.80 7.07
CA ARG A 40 4.17 -0.91 8.11
C ARG A 40 5.27 0.00 7.57
N VAL A 41 6.16 -0.54 6.75
CA VAL A 41 7.23 0.26 6.11
C VAL A 41 6.65 1.32 5.18
N LEU A 42 5.64 0.99 4.37
CA LEU A 42 4.96 1.95 3.49
C LEU A 42 4.33 3.10 4.28
N LEU A 43 3.63 2.79 5.38
CA LEU A 43 3.04 3.82 6.23
C LEU A 43 4.10 4.68 6.92
N ALA A 44 5.13 4.06 7.49
CA ALA A 44 6.19 4.77 8.17
C ALA A 44 6.98 5.68 7.22
N ALA A 45 7.30 5.20 6.01
CA ALA A 45 8.00 5.98 4.99
C ALA A 45 7.20 7.22 4.54
N ALA A 46 5.87 7.09 4.46
CA ALA A 46 4.99 8.20 4.11
C ALA A 46 4.54 9.04 5.31
N ASN A 47 4.88 8.62 6.55
CA ASN A 47 4.40 9.18 7.82
C ASN A 47 2.87 9.35 7.86
N LEU A 48 2.17 8.30 7.45
CA LEU A 48 0.72 8.29 7.43
C LEU A 48 0.13 7.55 8.65
N PRO A 49 -1.03 8.01 9.17
CA PRO A 49 -1.68 7.38 10.31
C PRO A 49 -2.20 5.98 10.00
N PRO A 50 -2.43 5.14 11.03
CA PRO A 50 -2.91 3.76 10.89
C PRO A 50 -4.24 3.61 10.14
N THR A 51 -5.03 4.66 10.02
CA THR A 51 -6.28 4.68 9.23
C THR A 51 -6.07 4.29 7.77
N PHE A 52 -4.87 4.52 7.22
CA PHE A 52 -4.50 4.12 5.85
C PHE A 52 -3.93 2.70 5.76
N TYR A 53 -3.86 1.96 6.87
CA TYR A 53 -3.30 0.60 6.92
C TYR A 53 -3.95 -0.39 5.93
N PRO A 54 -5.27 -0.41 5.72
CA PRO A 54 -5.89 -1.31 4.74
C PRO A 54 -5.35 -1.10 3.31
N PHE A 55 -5.11 0.16 2.91
CA PHE A 55 -4.57 0.48 1.59
C PHE A 55 -3.09 0.15 1.47
N ALA A 56 -2.33 0.33 2.55
CA ALA A 56 -0.95 -0.12 2.63
C ALA A 56 -0.84 -1.64 2.51
N LEU A 57 -1.76 -2.41 3.12
CA LEU A 57 -1.84 -3.87 2.98
C LEU A 57 -2.14 -4.29 1.54
N GLN A 58 -3.11 -3.65 0.89
CA GLN A 58 -3.44 -3.93 -0.52
C GLN A 58 -2.23 -3.67 -1.42
N THR A 59 -1.58 -2.53 -1.25
CA THR A 59 -0.38 -2.17 -2.01
C THR A 59 0.77 -3.15 -1.72
N ALA A 60 0.98 -3.54 -0.47
CA ALA A 60 1.98 -4.52 -0.10
C ALA A 60 1.73 -5.90 -0.74
N ALA A 61 0.49 -6.39 -0.71
CA ALA A 61 0.10 -7.64 -1.37
C ALA A 61 0.28 -7.57 -2.88
N TRP A 62 -0.12 -6.45 -3.49
CA TRP A 62 0.06 -6.20 -4.92
C TRP A 62 1.54 -6.24 -5.33
N LEU A 63 2.42 -5.61 -4.54
CA LEU A 63 3.87 -5.64 -4.73
C LEU A 63 4.42 -7.07 -4.60
N GLN A 64 4.04 -7.80 -3.53
CA GLN A 64 4.53 -9.15 -3.29
C GLN A 64 4.19 -10.12 -4.43
N ASN A 65 3.07 -9.92 -5.10
CA ASN A 65 2.67 -10.72 -6.26
C ASN A 65 3.48 -10.40 -7.53
N ARG A 66 4.08 -9.21 -7.62
CA ARG A 66 4.82 -8.75 -8.81
C ARG A 66 6.33 -8.77 -8.65
N LEU A 67 6.82 -8.74 -7.42
CA LEU A 67 8.26 -8.78 -7.17
C LEU A 67 8.84 -10.18 -7.41
N PRO A 68 9.95 -10.28 -8.17
CA PRO A 68 10.66 -11.54 -8.36
C PRO A 68 11.36 -11.96 -7.06
N ARG A 69 11.52 -13.27 -6.87
CA ARG A 69 12.22 -13.85 -5.72
C ARG A 69 13.23 -14.90 -6.15
N SER A 70 14.38 -14.93 -5.51
CA SER A 70 15.44 -15.91 -5.76
C SER A 70 14.95 -17.35 -5.57
N THR A 71 14.10 -17.60 -4.57
CA THR A 71 13.50 -18.92 -4.30
C THR A 71 12.59 -19.44 -5.43
N ARG A 72 12.29 -18.62 -6.43
CA ARG A 72 11.46 -18.93 -7.60
C ARG A 72 12.19 -18.62 -8.90
N ASN A 73 13.51 -18.81 -8.94
CA ASN A 73 14.33 -18.51 -10.11
C ASN A 73 14.12 -17.08 -10.65
N TRP A 74 14.02 -16.11 -9.75
CA TRP A 74 13.76 -14.70 -10.07
C TRP A 74 12.47 -14.44 -10.86
N GLN A 75 11.48 -15.33 -10.73
CA GLN A 75 10.16 -15.15 -11.29
C GLN A 75 9.19 -14.59 -10.24
N SER A 76 8.28 -13.74 -10.68
CA SER A 76 7.21 -13.24 -9.81
C SER A 76 6.05 -14.25 -9.71
N PRO A 77 5.29 -14.26 -8.60
CA PRO A 77 4.07 -15.07 -8.50
C PRO A 77 3.08 -14.82 -9.62
N PHE A 78 2.93 -13.56 -10.02
CA PHE A 78 2.07 -13.16 -11.14
C PHE A 78 2.49 -13.84 -12.45
N PHE A 79 3.78 -13.82 -12.78
CA PHE A 79 4.30 -14.46 -13.98
C PHE A 79 4.09 -15.99 -13.96
N LEU A 80 4.32 -16.62 -12.80
CA LEU A 80 4.13 -18.06 -12.66
C LEU A 80 2.68 -18.49 -12.90
N LEU A 81 1.72 -17.66 -12.48
CA LEU A 81 0.30 -17.94 -12.64
C LEU A 81 -0.22 -17.59 -14.03
N SER A 82 0.05 -16.37 -14.51
CA SER A 82 -0.55 -15.84 -15.75
C SER A 82 0.29 -16.09 -17.00
N ARG A 83 1.57 -16.44 -16.84
CA ARG A 83 2.58 -16.52 -17.92
C ARG A 83 2.81 -15.18 -18.65
N GLN A 84 2.34 -14.08 -18.06
CA GLN A 84 2.54 -12.72 -18.55
C GLN A 84 3.49 -11.96 -17.64
N GLN A 85 4.30 -11.09 -18.22
CA GLN A 85 5.15 -10.20 -17.41
C GLN A 85 4.27 -9.23 -16.63
N PRO A 86 4.53 -9.07 -15.32
CA PRO A 86 3.76 -8.14 -14.53
C PRO A 86 4.03 -6.69 -14.97
N SER A 87 3.00 -5.93 -15.27
CA SER A 87 3.13 -4.49 -15.45
C SER A 87 3.27 -3.82 -14.08
N VAL A 88 4.21 -2.89 -14.01
CA VAL A 88 4.41 -1.96 -12.90
C VAL A 88 4.05 -0.53 -13.31
N GLU A 89 3.47 -0.36 -14.48
CA GLU A 89 3.00 0.93 -14.97
C GLU A 89 1.94 1.50 -14.04
N GLY A 90 2.08 2.78 -13.69
CA GLY A 90 1.18 3.43 -12.74
C GLY A 90 1.41 3.07 -11.27
N LEU A 91 2.48 2.38 -10.95
CA LEU A 91 2.94 2.23 -9.58
C LEU A 91 3.80 3.43 -9.21
N TYR A 92 3.40 4.13 -8.16
CA TYR A 92 4.09 5.29 -7.61
C TYR A 92 4.38 5.07 -6.12
N ALA A 93 5.17 5.97 -5.52
CA ALA A 93 5.48 5.88 -4.10
C ALA A 93 4.21 6.03 -3.24
N PHE A 94 3.97 5.08 -2.34
CA PHE A 94 2.81 5.09 -1.45
C PHE A 94 2.81 6.35 -0.56
N GLY A 95 1.68 7.05 -0.51
CA GLY A 95 1.53 8.27 0.30
C GLY A 95 2.14 9.53 -0.32
N CYS A 96 2.65 9.48 -1.55
CA CYS A 96 3.13 10.68 -2.23
C CYS A 96 1.98 11.58 -2.67
N LEU A 97 2.30 12.84 -2.91
CA LEU A 97 1.36 13.83 -3.41
C LEU A 97 0.90 13.48 -4.81
N CYS A 98 -0.39 13.61 -5.05
CA CYS A 98 -0.95 13.49 -6.40
C CYS A 98 -2.06 14.52 -6.64
N ALA A 99 -2.35 14.77 -7.91
CA ALA A 99 -3.52 15.52 -8.35
C ALA A 99 -4.38 14.62 -9.23
N ALA A 100 -5.57 14.31 -8.74
CA ALA A 100 -6.58 13.53 -9.45
C ALA A 100 -7.28 14.42 -10.48
N THR A 101 -7.43 13.95 -11.71
CA THR A 101 -8.14 14.70 -12.75
C THR A 101 -9.65 14.66 -12.49
N ILE A 102 -10.27 15.83 -12.34
CA ILE A 102 -11.73 15.96 -12.21
C ILE A 102 -12.37 15.80 -13.60
N PRO A 103 -13.27 14.82 -13.80
CA PRO A 103 -13.98 14.66 -15.05
C PRO A 103 -14.83 15.90 -15.39
N LYS A 104 -14.91 16.25 -16.69
CA LYS A 104 -15.64 17.43 -17.16
C LYS A 104 -17.05 17.60 -16.57
N PRO A 105 -17.88 16.53 -16.43
CA PRO A 105 -19.24 16.66 -15.87
C PRO A 105 -19.30 17.03 -14.38
N ARG A 106 -18.18 16.84 -13.65
CA ARG A 106 -18.10 17.11 -12.19
C ARG A 106 -17.39 18.41 -11.84
N ARG A 107 -17.04 19.23 -12.86
CA ARG A 107 -16.39 20.52 -12.64
C ARG A 107 -17.45 21.57 -12.34
N ASP A 108 -17.35 22.15 -11.14
CA ASP A 108 -18.19 23.28 -10.75
C ASP A 108 -17.62 24.59 -11.32
N GLY A 109 -18.50 25.46 -11.83
CA GLY A 109 -18.12 26.78 -12.31
C GLY A 109 -17.98 26.92 -13.83
N ASP A 110 -17.50 28.09 -14.25
CA ASP A 110 -17.28 28.42 -15.67
C ASP A 110 -16.24 27.47 -16.28
N ARG A 111 -16.55 26.94 -17.47
CA ARG A 111 -15.74 25.95 -18.20
C ARG A 111 -14.27 26.34 -18.36
N HIS A 112 -13.95 27.63 -18.33
CA HIS A 112 -12.60 28.14 -18.52
C HIS A 112 -11.78 28.22 -17.24
N PHE A 113 -12.42 28.45 -16.08
CA PHE A 113 -11.77 28.69 -14.79
C PHE A 113 -12.00 27.58 -13.76
N ALA A 114 -12.85 26.59 -14.07
CA ALA A 114 -13.11 25.46 -13.17
C ALA A 114 -11.84 24.64 -12.92
N ASP A 115 -11.63 24.23 -11.68
CA ASP A 115 -10.53 23.37 -11.28
C ASP A 115 -10.55 22.07 -12.08
N ARG A 116 -9.39 21.70 -12.60
CA ARG A 116 -9.20 20.50 -13.43
C ARG A 116 -8.64 19.32 -12.66
N GLY A 117 -8.19 19.56 -11.45
CA GLY A 117 -7.56 18.58 -10.59
C GLY A 117 -7.84 18.83 -9.12
N ASP A 118 -7.90 17.77 -8.35
CA ASP A 118 -8.01 17.79 -6.89
C ASP A 118 -6.78 17.09 -6.29
N PHE A 119 -6.17 17.74 -5.30
CA PHE A 119 -4.98 17.23 -4.65
C PHE A 119 -5.31 16.14 -3.64
N GLY A 120 -4.40 15.19 -3.52
CA GLY A 120 -4.59 14.07 -2.60
C GLY A 120 -3.33 13.26 -2.37
N LEU A 121 -3.48 12.15 -1.66
CA LEU A 121 -2.45 11.15 -1.43
C LEU A 121 -2.67 9.94 -2.34
N TYR A 122 -1.61 9.48 -2.97
CA TYR A 122 -1.64 8.22 -3.70
C TYR A 122 -1.57 7.04 -2.71
N LEU A 123 -2.54 6.13 -2.77
CA LEU A 123 -2.67 4.99 -1.86
C LEU A 123 -2.46 3.63 -2.54
N GLY A 124 -2.11 3.63 -3.81
CA GLY A 124 -1.79 2.41 -4.53
C GLY A 124 -2.61 2.18 -5.80
N PRO A 125 -2.30 1.12 -6.56
CA PRO A 125 -3.09 0.70 -7.70
C PRO A 125 -4.42 0.10 -7.24
N SER A 126 -5.48 0.30 -8.04
CA SER A 126 -6.78 -0.33 -7.79
C SER A 126 -6.82 -1.74 -8.39
N GLU A 127 -7.39 -2.70 -7.64
CA GLU A 127 -7.64 -4.06 -8.13
C GLU A 127 -9.05 -4.24 -8.72
N ILE A 128 -9.96 -3.33 -8.40
CA ILE A 128 -11.38 -3.42 -8.80
C ILE A 128 -11.59 -2.88 -10.21
N SER A 129 -10.87 -1.82 -10.56
CA SER A 129 -10.99 -1.15 -11.85
C SER A 129 -9.65 -0.58 -12.30
N PRO A 130 -9.41 -0.42 -13.61
CA PRO A 130 -8.19 0.25 -14.08
C PRO A 130 -8.09 1.66 -13.51
N GLY A 131 -7.09 1.90 -12.67
CA GLY A 131 -6.91 3.20 -12.02
C GLY A 131 -6.12 3.12 -10.72
N HIS A 132 -6.22 4.19 -9.96
CA HIS A 132 -5.42 4.42 -8.77
C HIS A 132 -6.31 4.80 -7.60
N VAL A 133 -6.01 4.26 -6.43
CA VAL A 133 -6.68 4.63 -5.18
C VAL A 133 -6.05 5.92 -4.66
N VAL A 134 -6.87 6.94 -4.44
CA VAL A 134 -6.43 8.26 -4.00
C VAL A 134 -7.30 8.76 -2.85
N TYR A 135 -6.68 9.31 -1.82
CA TYR A 135 -7.38 10.08 -0.80
C TYR A 135 -7.35 11.56 -1.18
N LEU A 136 -8.51 12.17 -1.40
CA LEU A 136 -8.64 13.57 -1.78
C LEU A 136 -8.71 14.48 -0.55
N PHE A 137 -7.98 15.59 -0.59
CA PHE A 137 -7.94 16.53 0.53
C PHE A 137 -9.21 17.38 0.63
N SER A 138 -9.81 17.76 -0.50
CA SER A 138 -11.00 18.62 -0.55
C SER A 138 -12.22 17.95 0.07
N THR A 139 -12.45 16.69 -0.29
CA THR A 139 -13.65 15.93 0.12
C THR A 139 -13.38 15.00 1.29
N LYS A 140 -12.11 14.75 1.66
CA LYS A 140 -11.69 13.75 2.66
C LYS A 140 -12.20 12.34 2.34
N VAL A 141 -12.39 12.02 1.05
CA VAL A 141 -12.91 10.75 0.57
C VAL A 141 -11.83 9.99 -0.19
N ILE A 142 -11.84 8.66 -0.06
CA ILE A 142 -11.01 7.76 -0.85
C ILE A 142 -11.81 7.33 -2.07
N GLN A 143 -11.23 7.50 -3.24
CA GLN A 143 -11.83 7.08 -4.51
C GLN A 143 -10.82 6.53 -5.49
N VAL A 144 -11.32 5.82 -6.50
CA VAL A 144 -10.51 5.34 -7.62
C VAL A 144 -10.57 6.34 -8.77
N VAL A 145 -9.41 6.76 -9.26
CA VAL A 145 -9.27 7.70 -10.36
C VAL A 145 -8.45 7.09 -11.49
N ALA A 146 -8.89 7.32 -12.74
CA ALA A 146 -8.23 6.74 -13.90
C ALA A 146 -6.95 7.52 -14.31
N LYS A 147 -6.93 8.84 -14.07
CA LYS A 147 -5.80 9.70 -14.44
C LYS A 147 -5.39 10.58 -13.28
N LEU A 148 -4.10 10.57 -13.00
CA LEU A 148 -3.51 11.42 -11.98
C LEU A 148 -2.15 11.94 -12.44
N ARG A 149 -1.72 13.04 -11.84
CA ARG A 149 -0.36 13.54 -11.87
C ARG A 149 0.27 13.31 -10.51
N VAL A 150 1.49 12.84 -10.45
CA VAL A 150 2.15 12.42 -9.21
C VAL A 150 3.45 13.19 -9.01
N TRP A 151 3.76 13.49 -7.76
CA TRP A 151 5.04 14.04 -7.30
C TRP A 151 5.61 13.07 -6.26
N GLU A 152 6.46 12.14 -6.70
CA GLU A 152 7.00 11.06 -5.85
C GLU A 152 8.07 11.53 -4.86
N ASP A 153 8.55 12.74 -5.03
CA ASP A 153 9.47 13.43 -4.12
C ASP A 153 8.75 14.20 -2.99
N GLN A 154 7.41 14.24 -3.02
CA GLN A 154 6.60 15.02 -2.11
C GLN A 154 5.67 14.14 -1.28
N PHE A 155 5.90 14.12 0.04
CA PHE A 155 5.12 13.34 1.00
C PHE A 155 4.44 14.26 2.00
N PRO A 156 3.16 14.58 1.82
CA PRO A 156 2.43 15.49 2.71
C PRO A 156 2.35 15.02 4.16
N GLY A 157 2.47 13.72 4.42
CA GLY A 157 2.53 13.17 5.77
C GLY A 157 3.82 13.49 6.53
N LEU A 158 4.93 13.84 5.85
CA LEU A 158 6.18 14.20 6.50
C LEU A 158 6.12 15.62 7.05
N LYS A 159 6.43 15.79 8.34
CA LYS A 159 6.50 17.10 9.00
C LYS A 159 7.57 17.96 8.32
N GLY A 160 7.20 19.21 7.93
CA GLY A 160 8.11 20.16 7.28
C GLY A 160 7.83 20.43 5.82
N HIS A 161 7.10 19.60 5.12
CA HIS A 161 6.60 19.89 3.78
C HIS A 161 5.31 20.72 3.86
N ARG A 162 5.43 22.02 4.15
CA ARG A 162 4.31 22.97 4.05
C ARG A 162 4.14 23.39 2.62
N TYR A 163 3.16 22.84 1.96
CA TYR A 163 2.68 23.35 0.68
C TYR A 163 1.62 24.43 0.94
N ALA A 164 1.70 25.56 0.26
CA ALA A 164 0.78 26.69 0.46
C ALA A 164 -0.71 26.33 0.25
N TRP A 165 -0.97 25.21 -0.40
CA TRP A 165 -2.31 24.67 -0.70
C TRP A 165 -2.63 23.39 0.08
N PHE A 166 -1.74 22.94 1.00
CA PHE A 166 -2.06 21.84 1.91
C PHE A 166 -3.03 22.37 2.96
N PRO A 167 -4.19 21.72 3.18
CA PRO A 167 -5.08 22.10 4.28
C PRO A 167 -4.27 22.05 5.58
N SER A 168 -4.42 23.09 6.42
CA SER A 168 -3.82 23.15 7.75
C SER A 168 -4.00 21.86 8.53
N ASP A 169 -3.16 21.61 9.53
CA ASP A 169 -3.00 20.37 10.33
C ASP A 169 -4.29 19.63 10.78
N GLU A 170 -5.46 20.22 10.59
CA GLU A 170 -6.76 19.62 10.86
C GLU A 170 -7.22 18.58 9.81
N ALA A 171 -6.58 18.49 8.63
CA ALA A 171 -7.05 17.62 7.54
C ALA A 171 -6.54 16.18 7.64
N LEU A 172 -5.49 15.93 8.41
CA LEU A 172 -5.07 14.58 8.76
C LEU A 172 -5.75 14.18 10.07
N PRO A 173 -6.25 12.93 10.19
CA PRO A 173 -6.79 12.47 11.45
C PRO A 173 -5.73 12.66 12.57
N PRO A 174 -6.13 13.02 13.78
CA PRO A 174 -5.21 13.32 14.86
C PRO A 174 -4.27 12.15 15.10
N ASP A 175 -3.00 12.49 15.26
CA ASP A 175 -1.89 11.58 15.57
C ASP A 175 -2.25 10.75 16.82
N SER A 176 -2.71 9.53 16.63
CA SER A 176 -2.88 8.58 17.72
C SER A 176 -1.49 8.06 18.07
N GLY A 177 -0.79 8.84 18.89
CA GLY A 177 0.46 8.60 19.58
C GLY A 177 1.21 7.32 19.21
N VAL A 178 2.15 7.40 18.28
CA VAL A 178 3.28 6.47 18.25
C VAL A 178 4.12 6.82 19.48
N PRO A 179 4.34 5.89 20.42
CA PRO A 179 5.15 6.18 21.59
C PRO A 179 6.57 6.58 21.15
N GLU A 180 7.06 7.65 21.70
CA GLU A 180 8.36 8.32 21.48
C GLU A 180 9.56 7.46 21.95
N SER A 181 9.48 6.15 21.91
CA SER A 181 10.50 5.23 22.43
C SER A 181 11.10 4.33 21.34
N VAL A 182 11.73 4.93 20.32
CA VAL A 182 12.81 4.26 19.58
C VAL A 182 13.90 5.28 19.27
N SER A 183 14.62 5.68 20.30
CA SER A 183 15.90 6.39 20.18
C SER A 183 16.93 5.78 21.13
N ALA A 184 17.39 4.59 20.81
CA ALA A 184 18.71 4.13 21.26
C ALA A 184 19.28 3.26 20.13
N PRO A 185 20.47 3.58 19.59
CA PRO A 185 21.17 2.66 18.74
C PRO A 185 21.51 1.39 19.53
N PRO A 186 21.53 0.21 18.91
CA PRO A 186 21.92 -1.01 19.59
C PRO A 186 23.35 -0.88 20.10
N PRO A 187 23.68 -1.45 21.27
CA PRO A 187 25.03 -1.42 21.81
C PRO A 187 25.97 -2.14 20.83
N ASP A 188 27.18 -1.57 20.67
CA ASP A 188 28.25 -2.10 19.86
C ASP A 188 28.46 -3.60 20.13
N ARG A 189 28.51 -4.39 19.07
CA ARG A 189 28.92 -5.78 19.15
C ARG A 189 30.40 -5.82 19.57
N PRO A 190 30.77 -6.62 20.56
CA PRO A 190 32.17 -6.87 20.84
C PRO A 190 32.82 -7.55 19.62
N ASP A 191 34.02 -7.08 19.28
CA ASP A 191 34.82 -7.53 18.16
C ASP A 191 34.98 -9.07 18.14
N ALA A 192 34.75 -9.66 16.98
CA ALA A 192 35.04 -11.07 16.76
C ALA A 192 36.57 -11.29 16.79
N PRO A 193 37.07 -12.38 17.41
CA PRO A 193 38.49 -12.67 17.43
C PRO A 193 38.99 -12.97 16.01
N GLU A 194 40.17 -12.42 15.66
CA GLU A 194 40.88 -12.69 14.42
C GLU A 194 41.22 -14.20 14.30
N PRO A 195 41.12 -14.77 13.11
CA PRO A 195 41.54 -16.14 12.87
C PRO A 195 43.07 -16.24 12.89
N ALA A 196 43.55 -17.25 13.62
CA ALA A 196 44.95 -17.62 13.69
C ALA A 196 45.41 -18.33 12.39
#